data_5fc3cabea352c07f7b6f30ac8e4cfe96
#
_entry.id   5fc3cabea352c07f7b6f30ac8e4cfe96
#
_cell.length_a   1.000
_cell.length_b   1.000
_cell.length_c   1.000
_cell.angle_alpha   90.00
_cell.angle_beta   90.00
_cell.angle_gamma   90.00
#
_symmetry.space_group_name_H-M   'P 1'
#
loop_
_entity.id
_entity.type
_entity.pdbx_description
1 polymer ?
#
loop_
_entity_poly.entity_id
_entity_poly.type
_entity_poly.pdbx_seq_one_letter_code
_entity_poly.pdbx_strand_id
1 'polypeptide(L)'
;MSTLETLGDVEESLEHINVPSYVLDEYGNIRWMNPAAERLVGDVRGKLFTSVVAPEEKRRAQEEFAKKVYGTATTTDASVVVVDDTGKRLMVEVHSVRLREGDRVVGVFGQLDHEPLSEPVAALEALTPRQTEVLRLLEYGRSTQQIAEELHLSRETVRNHIRHILKALGVHSRLEAVALARHEHLAGVGAD
;
A
#
# COMPACT_ATOMS: atom_id res chain seq x y z
N MET A 1 3.27 9.74 36.30
CA MET A 1 4.18 10.20 35.22
C MET A 1 4.33 9.04 34.26
N SER A 2 4.02 9.25 32.99
CA SER A 2 4.16 8.21 31.95
C SER A 2 5.65 7.95 31.67
N THR A 3 6.02 6.70 31.40
CA THR A 3 7.40 6.32 31.07
C THR A 3 7.94 7.10 29.85
N LEU A 4 7.08 7.56 28.97
CA LEU A 4 7.45 8.33 27.76
C LEU A 4 7.90 9.75 28.08
N GLU A 5 7.39 10.38 29.16
CA GLU A 5 7.84 11.72 29.58
C GLU A 5 9.30 11.74 30.06
N THR A 6 9.86 10.57 30.38
CA THR A 6 11.24 10.41 30.85
C THR A 6 12.23 10.02 29.75
N LEU A 7 11.76 9.65 28.55
CA LEU A 7 12.57 9.08 27.44
C LEU A 7 12.97 10.10 26.35
N GLY A 8 12.64 11.38 26.53
CA GLY A 8 12.93 12.42 25.53
C GLY A 8 11.73 12.82 24.69
N ASP A 9 11.96 13.66 23.70
CA ASP A 9 10.90 14.18 22.84
C ASP A 9 10.52 13.15 21.76
N VAL A 10 9.39 12.46 22.00
CA VAL A 10 8.84 11.47 21.07
C VAL A 10 8.36 12.16 19.78
N GLU A 11 7.87 13.39 19.88
CA GLU A 11 7.38 14.17 18.74
C GLU A 11 8.54 14.49 17.79
N GLU A 12 9.66 15.00 18.32
CA GLU A 12 10.86 15.23 17.54
C GLU A 12 11.40 13.95 16.89
N SER A 13 11.33 12.82 17.61
CA SER A 13 11.75 11.53 17.07
C SER A 13 10.87 11.08 15.91
N LEU A 14 9.55 11.29 15.98
CA LEU A 14 8.61 10.94 14.92
C LEU A 14 8.79 11.80 13.65
N GLU A 15 9.23 13.06 13.80
CA GLU A 15 9.57 13.92 12.66
C GLU A 15 10.76 13.38 11.85
N HIS A 16 11.69 12.67 12.50
CA HIS A 16 12.90 12.14 11.85
C HIS A 16 12.75 10.70 11.33
N ILE A 17 11.64 10.03 11.63
CA ILE A 17 11.37 8.67 11.08
C ILE A 17 11.09 8.77 9.57
N ASN A 18 11.79 7.95 8.79
CA ASN A 18 11.60 7.90 7.33
C ASN A 18 10.42 6.98 6.91
N VAL A 19 9.55 6.63 7.83
CA VAL A 19 8.30 5.93 7.55
C VAL A 19 7.18 6.96 7.53
N PRO A 20 6.45 7.12 6.42
CA PRO A 20 5.33 8.05 6.34
C PRO A 20 4.32 7.81 7.46
N SER A 21 4.14 8.80 8.34
CA SER A 21 3.32 8.68 9.54
C SER A 21 2.38 9.86 9.67
N TYR A 22 1.19 9.63 10.22
CA TYR A 22 0.15 10.65 10.37
C TYR A 22 -0.73 10.43 11.60
N VAL A 23 -1.39 11.50 12.04
CA VAL A 23 -2.42 11.49 13.08
C VAL A 23 -3.70 12.09 12.53
N LEU A 24 -4.81 11.37 12.71
CA LEU A 24 -6.16 11.85 12.45
C LEU A 24 -6.87 12.15 13.77
N ASP A 25 -7.73 13.17 13.79
CA ASP A 25 -8.68 13.34 14.88
C ASP A 25 -9.88 12.36 14.76
N GLU A 26 -10.80 12.43 15.72
CA GLU A 26 -12.01 11.58 15.75
C GLU A 26 -12.96 11.82 14.57
N TYR A 27 -12.78 12.91 13.81
CA TYR A 27 -13.56 13.25 12.62
C TYR A 27 -12.85 12.87 11.30
N GLY A 28 -11.60 12.41 11.38
CA GLY A 28 -10.79 12.03 10.23
C GLY A 28 -10.01 13.18 9.59
N ASN A 29 -9.89 14.33 10.26
CA ASN A 29 -9.01 15.38 9.78
C ASN A 29 -7.55 15.04 10.13
N ILE A 30 -6.65 15.29 9.18
CA ILE A 30 -5.22 15.10 9.37
C ILE A 30 -4.69 16.22 10.26
N ARG A 31 -4.34 15.88 11.50
CA ARG A 31 -3.86 16.84 12.50
C ARG A 31 -2.36 16.99 12.50
N TRP A 32 -1.67 15.92 12.16
CA TRP A 32 -0.23 15.88 12.08
C TRP A 32 0.20 14.87 11.01
N MET A 33 1.32 15.12 10.40
CA MET A 33 2.02 14.22 9.49
C MET A 33 3.52 14.56 9.49
N ASN A 34 4.35 13.54 9.41
CA ASN A 34 5.80 13.74 9.37
C ASN A 34 6.27 14.08 7.93
N PRO A 35 7.53 14.57 7.79
CA PRO A 35 8.08 14.93 6.47
C PRO A 35 8.09 13.76 5.46
N ALA A 36 8.14 12.50 5.91
CA ALA A 36 8.05 11.36 5.02
C ALA A 36 6.64 11.22 4.41
N ALA A 37 5.58 11.42 5.19
CA ALA A 37 4.20 11.42 4.69
C ALA A 37 3.93 12.64 3.78
N GLU A 38 4.49 13.81 4.11
CA GLU A 38 4.38 15.00 3.28
C GLU A 38 5.03 14.82 1.90
N ARG A 39 6.20 14.16 1.83
CA ARG A 39 6.82 13.80 0.54
C ARG A 39 5.98 12.83 -0.28
N LEU A 40 5.17 12.00 0.36
CA LEU A 40 4.38 10.97 -0.31
C LEU A 40 3.08 11.52 -0.93
N VAL A 41 2.36 12.40 -0.22
CA VAL A 41 1.02 12.87 -0.63
C VAL A 41 0.87 14.38 -0.66
N GLY A 42 1.94 15.13 -0.43
CA GLY A 42 1.92 16.59 -0.25
C GLY A 42 1.46 17.01 1.15
N ASP A 43 1.49 18.32 1.45
CA ASP A 43 0.97 18.85 2.72
C ASP A 43 -0.57 18.90 2.68
N VAL A 44 -1.17 18.00 3.42
CA VAL A 44 -2.64 17.85 3.52
C VAL A 44 -3.16 18.01 4.95
N ARG A 45 -2.37 18.61 5.84
CA ARG A 45 -2.78 18.94 7.20
C ARG A 45 -4.05 19.78 7.21
N GLY A 46 -4.96 19.48 8.11
CA GLY A 46 -6.26 20.13 8.23
C GLY A 46 -7.33 19.60 7.25
N LYS A 47 -6.97 18.83 6.23
CA LYS A 47 -7.93 18.19 5.32
C LYS A 47 -8.40 16.85 5.86
N LEU A 48 -9.55 16.36 5.37
CA LEU A 48 -9.99 14.99 5.61
C LEU A 48 -9.02 14.00 4.96
N PHE A 49 -8.70 12.90 5.64
CA PHE A 49 -7.83 11.85 5.11
C PHE A 49 -8.32 11.30 3.76
N THR A 50 -9.64 11.33 3.52
CA THR A 50 -10.21 10.91 2.24
C THR A 50 -9.88 11.85 1.07
N SER A 51 -9.26 13.01 1.32
CA SER A 51 -8.81 13.91 0.24
C SER A 51 -7.67 13.30 -0.58
N VAL A 52 -6.85 12.46 0.04
CA VAL A 52 -5.73 11.76 -0.59
C VAL A 52 -6.05 10.32 -0.97
N VAL A 53 -7.25 9.82 -0.69
CA VAL A 53 -7.69 8.46 -1.05
C VAL A 53 -8.34 8.49 -2.43
N ALA A 54 -8.02 7.51 -3.27
CA ALA A 54 -8.64 7.36 -4.58
C ALA A 54 -10.18 7.28 -4.48
N PRO A 55 -10.92 7.90 -5.40
CA PRO A 55 -12.38 8.04 -5.30
C PRO A 55 -13.13 6.73 -5.03
N GLU A 56 -12.73 5.65 -5.67
CA GLU A 56 -13.32 4.32 -5.54
C GLU A 56 -13.07 3.67 -4.17
N GLU A 57 -11.99 4.05 -3.50
CA GLU A 57 -11.59 3.50 -2.19
C GLU A 57 -12.15 4.29 -1.00
N LYS A 58 -12.67 5.52 -1.22
CA LYS A 58 -13.09 6.44 -0.15
C LYS A 58 -14.09 5.82 0.82
N ARG A 59 -15.11 5.13 0.29
CA ARG A 59 -16.13 4.50 1.13
C ARG A 59 -15.53 3.44 2.03
N ARG A 60 -14.70 2.56 1.48
CA ARG A 60 -14.01 1.50 2.24
C ARG A 60 -13.10 2.09 3.32
N ALA A 61 -12.32 3.12 2.97
CA ALA A 61 -11.44 3.79 3.91
C ALA A 61 -12.22 4.46 5.07
N GLN A 62 -13.39 5.05 4.79
CA GLN A 62 -14.28 5.61 5.81
C GLN A 62 -14.86 4.53 6.73
N GLU A 63 -15.27 3.38 6.19
CA GLU A 63 -15.78 2.25 6.98
C GLU A 63 -14.70 1.71 7.91
N GLU A 64 -13.46 1.54 7.45
CA GLU A 64 -12.33 1.10 8.27
C GLU A 64 -11.95 2.11 9.37
N PHE A 65 -11.99 3.40 9.05
CA PHE A 65 -11.80 4.47 10.03
C PHE A 65 -12.90 4.45 11.11
N ALA A 66 -14.17 4.36 10.70
CA ALA A 66 -15.30 4.32 11.62
C ALA A 66 -15.26 3.11 12.57
N LYS A 67 -14.82 1.94 12.11
CA LYS A 67 -14.62 0.75 12.95
C LYS A 67 -13.61 1.00 14.08
N LYS A 68 -12.60 1.85 13.89
CA LYS A 68 -11.61 2.23 14.92
C LYS A 68 -12.15 3.27 15.89
N VAL A 69 -12.81 4.29 15.38
CA VAL A 69 -13.27 5.41 16.23
C VAL A 69 -14.51 5.01 17.04
N TYR A 70 -15.48 4.36 16.39
CA TYR A 70 -16.78 4.05 17.00
C TYR A 70 -16.99 2.57 17.31
N GLY A 71 -16.15 1.69 16.80
CA GLY A 71 -16.25 0.25 16.96
C GLY A 71 -15.26 -0.33 17.97
N THR A 72 -15.07 -1.64 17.86
CA THR A 72 -14.18 -2.41 18.75
C THR A 72 -12.79 -2.63 18.17
N ALA A 73 -12.55 -2.30 16.89
CA ALA A 73 -11.27 -2.52 16.24
C ALA A 73 -10.17 -1.65 16.88
N THR A 74 -9.08 -2.29 17.31
CA THR A 74 -7.94 -1.58 17.92
C THR A 74 -6.92 -1.18 16.88
N THR A 75 -6.69 -2.06 15.91
CA THR A 75 -5.74 -1.89 14.79
C THR A 75 -6.44 -2.20 13.48
N THR A 76 -5.92 -1.70 12.39
CA THR A 76 -6.31 -2.11 11.03
C THR A 76 -5.08 -2.10 10.15
N ASP A 77 -4.95 -3.16 9.34
CA ASP A 77 -4.00 -3.25 8.24
C ASP A 77 -4.83 -3.33 6.95
N ALA A 78 -4.58 -2.43 6.04
CA ALA A 78 -5.35 -2.35 4.78
C ALA A 78 -4.49 -1.77 3.66
N SER A 79 -4.62 -2.35 2.47
CA SER A 79 -4.06 -1.75 1.26
C SER A 79 -5.04 -0.71 0.71
N VAL A 80 -4.55 0.48 0.39
CA VAL A 80 -5.35 1.61 -0.10
C VAL A 80 -4.61 2.32 -1.23
N VAL A 81 -5.32 2.74 -2.26
CA VAL A 81 -4.76 3.64 -3.28
C VAL A 81 -4.89 5.08 -2.81
N VAL A 82 -3.74 5.74 -2.64
CA VAL A 82 -3.68 7.17 -2.40
C VAL A 82 -3.30 7.92 -3.67
N VAL A 83 -3.63 9.21 -3.71
CA VAL A 83 -3.33 10.11 -4.83
C VAL A 83 -2.50 11.25 -4.27
N ASP A 84 -1.32 11.48 -4.83
CA ASP A 84 -0.45 12.59 -4.46
C ASP A 84 -0.95 13.93 -5.04
N ASP A 85 -0.24 15.01 -4.74
CA ASP A 85 -0.56 16.36 -5.20
C ASP A 85 -0.37 16.56 -6.72
N THR A 86 0.32 15.65 -7.39
CA THR A 86 0.48 15.62 -8.86
C THR A 86 -0.63 14.84 -9.56
N GLY A 87 -1.47 14.12 -8.80
CA GLY A 87 -2.50 13.21 -9.31
C GLY A 87 -1.98 11.80 -9.55
N LYS A 88 -0.73 11.49 -9.20
CA LYS A 88 -0.17 10.15 -9.29
C LYS A 88 -0.79 9.25 -8.23
N ARG A 89 -1.12 8.04 -8.64
CA ARG A 89 -1.74 7.01 -7.80
C ARG A 89 -0.66 6.10 -7.22
N LEU A 90 -0.72 5.90 -5.93
CA LEU A 90 0.24 5.08 -5.19
C LEU A 90 -0.53 4.06 -4.36
N MET A 91 -0.15 2.79 -4.46
CA MET A 91 -0.66 1.76 -3.54
C MET A 91 0.17 1.83 -2.26
N VAL A 92 -0.50 1.93 -1.13
CA VAL A 92 0.13 1.93 0.19
C VAL A 92 -0.53 0.91 1.10
N GLU A 93 0.25 0.28 1.95
CA GLU A 93 -0.27 -0.48 3.09
C GLU A 93 -0.39 0.46 4.29
N VAL A 94 -1.57 0.51 4.86
CA VAL A 94 -1.90 1.37 6.00
C VAL A 94 -1.91 0.52 7.26
N HIS A 95 -0.99 0.80 8.18
CA HIS A 95 -0.99 0.23 9.52
C HIS A 95 -1.46 1.31 10.50
N SER A 96 -2.55 1.08 11.20
CA SER A 96 -3.10 2.15 12.03
C SER A 96 -3.70 1.63 13.33
N VAL A 97 -3.54 2.45 14.38
CA VAL A 97 -4.04 2.20 15.73
C VAL A 97 -4.88 3.37 16.21
N ARG A 98 -5.88 3.08 17.05
CA ARG A 98 -6.64 4.15 17.69
C ARG A 98 -5.85 4.82 18.80
N LEU A 99 -5.93 6.14 18.89
CA LEU A 99 -5.40 6.92 20.00
C LEU A 99 -6.50 7.11 21.05
N ARG A 100 -6.14 7.00 22.32
CA ARG A 100 -7.07 7.09 23.44
C ARG A 100 -6.58 8.07 24.50
N GLU A 101 -7.52 8.79 25.06
CA GLU A 101 -7.37 9.55 26.27
C GLU A 101 -8.34 8.97 27.32
N GLY A 102 -7.82 8.21 28.29
CA GLY A 102 -8.67 7.38 29.17
C GLY A 102 -9.47 6.35 28.37
N ASP A 103 -10.80 6.40 28.51
CA ASP A 103 -11.72 5.50 27.79
C ASP A 103 -12.21 6.05 26.45
N ARG A 104 -11.93 7.32 26.15
CA ARG A 104 -12.35 7.98 24.92
C ARG A 104 -11.33 7.75 23.80
N VAL A 105 -11.80 7.44 22.60
CA VAL A 105 -10.97 7.48 21.39
C VAL A 105 -10.91 8.92 20.91
N VAL A 106 -9.72 9.47 20.79
CA VAL A 106 -9.46 10.87 20.39
C VAL A 106 -8.92 10.98 18.98
N GLY A 107 -8.57 9.86 18.35
CA GLY A 107 -8.04 9.87 17.00
C GLY A 107 -7.44 8.53 16.58
N VAL A 108 -6.67 8.58 15.51
CA VAL A 108 -5.98 7.44 14.91
C VAL A 108 -4.56 7.84 14.55
N PHE A 109 -3.57 7.09 15.00
CA PHE A 109 -2.21 7.14 14.47
C PHE A 109 -2.07 6.11 13.36
N GLY A 110 -1.46 6.48 12.25
CA GLY A 110 -1.20 5.58 11.13
C GLY A 110 0.17 5.75 10.53
N GLN A 111 0.67 4.66 9.98
CA GLN A 111 1.87 4.59 9.17
C GLN A 111 1.50 4.04 7.80
N LEU A 112 2.19 4.54 6.79
CA LEU A 112 2.04 4.08 5.42
C LEU A 112 3.32 3.33 5.05
N ASP A 113 3.17 2.05 4.75
CA ASP A 113 4.24 1.33 4.08
C ASP A 113 4.08 1.53 2.59
N HIS A 114 5.08 2.14 2.00
CA HIS A 114 5.15 2.43 0.59
C HIS A 114 6.45 1.81 0.08
N GLU A 115 6.36 0.61 -0.48
CA GLU A 115 7.39 0.20 -1.41
C GLU A 115 7.21 1.10 -2.65
N PRO A 116 8.20 1.91 -3.03
CA PRO A 116 8.09 2.68 -4.27
C PRO A 116 7.75 1.68 -5.38
N LEU A 117 6.59 1.88 -6.02
CA LEU A 117 6.30 1.16 -7.25
C LEU A 117 7.46 1.51 -8.18
N SER A 118 8.40 0.58 -8.33
CA SER A 118 9.35 0.65 -9.44
C SER A 118 8.50 0.91 -10.68
N GLU A 119 8.93 1.82 -11.54
CA GLU A 119 8.27 2.06 -12.82
C GLU A 119 7.85 0.70 -13.39
N PRO A 120 6.63 0.51 -13.94
CA PRO A 120 6.15 -0.81 -14.35
C PRO A 120 7.16 -1.59 -15.18
N VAL A 121 7.92 -0.91 -16.01
CA VAL A 121 9.05 -1.46 -16.79
C VAL A 121 10.16 -1.98 -15.85
N ALA A 122 10.60 -1.16 -14.88
CA ALA A 122 11.66 -1.56 -13.95
C ALA A 122 11.21 -2.70 -13.02
N ALA A 123 9.93 -2.75 -12.66
CA ALA A 123 9.37 -3.85 -11.88
C ALA A 123 9.33 -5.16 -12.67
N LEU A 124 9.01 -5.12 -13.96
CA LEU A 124 9.05 -6.29 -14.84
C LEU A 124 10.51 -6.76 -15.08
N GLU A 125 11.45 -5.84 -15.26
CA GLU A 125 12.88 -6.14 -15.39
C GLU A 125 13.50 -6.71 -14.10
N ALA A 126 12.95 -6.35 -12.94
CA ALA A 126 13.39 -6.88 -11.64
C ALA A 126 12.90 -8.30 -11.34
N LEU A 127 11.99 -8.85 -12.14
CA LEU A 127 11.53 -10.23 -11.99
C LEU A 127 12.68 -11.21 -12.28
N THR A 128 12.79 -12.25 -11.47
CA THR A 128 13.70 -13.34 -11.76
C THR A 128 13.29 -14.07 -13.05
N PRO A 129 14.20 -14.71 -13.78
CA PRO A 129 13.87 -15.46 -15.00
C PRO A 129 12.70 -16.43 -14.79
N ARG A 130 12.62 -17.06 -13.62
CA ARG A 130 11.54 -17.99 -13.28
C ARG A 130 10.20 -17.31 -13.04
N GLN A 131 10.21 -16.12 -12.45
CA GLN A 131 9.01 -15.30 -12.27
C GLN A 131 8.49 -14.78 -13.61
N THR A 132 9.39 -14.33 -14.48
CA THR A 132 9.04 -13.88 -15.85
C THR A 132 8.38 -15.03 -16.64
N GLU A 133 8.92 -16.23 -16.55
CA GLU A 133 8.35 -17.42 -17.21
C GLU A 133 6.94 -17.76 -16.69
N VAL A 134 6.73 -17.69 -15.37
CA VAL A 134 5.42 -17.87 -14.74
C VAL A 134 4.45 -16.77 -15.18
N LEU A 135 4.88 -15.50 -15.19
CA LEU A 135 4.04 -14.37 -15.64
C LEU A 135 3.62 -14.52 -17.10
N ARG A 136 4.53 -14.93 -17.99
CA ARG A 136 4.23 -15.20 -19.39
C ARG A 136 3.19 -16.29 -19.56
N LEU A 137 3.25 -17.36 -18.78
CA LEU A 137 2.23 -18.43 -18.83
C LEU A 137 0.88 -17.95 -18.29
N LEU A 138 0.85 -17.03 -17.32
CA LEU A 138 -0.37 -16.37 -16.88
C LEU A 138 -0.98 -15.49 -17.99
N GLU A 139 -0.18 -14.79 -18.79
CA GLU A 139 -0.65 -14.02 -19.96
C GLU A 139 -1.32 -14.92 -21.02
N TYR A 140 -0.85 -16.15 -21.17
CA TYR A 140 -1.47 -17.17 -22.03
C TYR A 140 -2.71 -17.83 -21.39
N GLY A 141 -3.15 -17.35 -20.23
CA GLY A 141 -4.34 -17.87 -19.53
C GLY A 141 -4.13 -19.24 -18.86
N ARG A 142 -2.90 -19.68 -18.64
CA ARG A 142 -2.61 -20.96 -17.98
C ARG A 142 -3.04 -20.94 -16.52
N SER A 143 -3.68 -22.01 -16.09
CA SER A 143 -3.99 -22.23 -14.68
C SER A 143 -2.72 -22.57 -13.88
N THR A 144 -2.77 -22.42 -12.54
CA THR A 144 -1.67 -22.82 -11.66
C THR A 144 -1.24 -24.27 -11.85
N GLN A 145 -2.19 -25.15 -12.16
CA GLN A 145 -1.90 -26.56 -12.42
C GLN A 145 -1.15 -26.75 -13.73
N GLN A 146 -1.62 -26.13 -14.82
CA GLN A 146 -0.94 -26.17 -16.13
C GLN A 146 0.46 -25.60 -16.07
N ILE A 147 0.64 -24.47 -15.36
CA ILE A 147 1.97 -23.88 -15.13
C ILE A 147 2.88 -24.85 -14.37
N ALA A 148 2.35 -25.52 -13.35
CA ALA A 148 3.11 -26.49 -12.56
C ALA A 148 3.57 -27.68 -13.43
N GLU A 149 2.70 -28.16 -14.30
CA GLU A 149 2.98 -29.24 -15.26
C GLU A 149 4.02 -28.81 -16.31
N GLU A 150 3.81 -27.67 -16.96
CA GLU A 150 4.71 -27.13 -18.00
C GLU A 150 6.11 -26.83 -17.45
N LEU A 151 6.20 -26.33 -16.22
CA LEU A 151 7.46 -25.93 -15.61
C LEU A 151 8.08 -27.03 -14.71
N HIS A 152 7.46 -28.20 -14.60
CA HIS A 152 7.88 -29.30 -13.72
C HIS A 152 8.05 -28.87 -12.26
N LEU A 153 7.10 -28.07 -11.75
CA LEU A 153 7.06 -27.54 -10.38
C LEU A 153 5.87 -28.10 -9.59
N SER A 154 5.91 -27.97 -8.26
CA SER A 154 4.73 -28.16 -7.45
C SER A 154 3.74 -26.98 -7.62
N ARG A 155 2.44 -27.24 -7.46
CA ARG A 155 1.42 -26.18 -7.46
C ARG A 155 1.69 -25.12 -6.38
N GLU A 156 2.25 -25.55 -5.25
CA GLU A 156 2.58 -24.62 -4.17
C GLU A 156 3.75 -23.70 -4.56
N THR A 157 4.76 -24.25 -5.23
CA THR A 157 5.88 -23.45 -5.77
C THR A 157 5.39 -22.40 -6.77
N VAL A 158 4.45 -22.77 -7.65
CA VAL A 158 3.85 -21.81 -8.60
C VAL A 158 3.05 -20.74 -7.87
N ARG A 159 2.27 -21.09 -6.83
CA ARG A 159 1.56 -20.10 -6.00
C ARG A 159 2.52 -19.10 -5.34
N ASN A 160 3.65 -19.60 -4.85
CA ASN A 160 4.68 -18.75 -4.24
C ASN A 160 5.31 -17.81 -5.27
N HIS A 161 5.61 -18.29 -6.49
CA HIS A 161 6.08 -17.41 -7.56
C HIS A 161 5.04 -16.35 -7.90
N ILE A 162 3.78 -16.71 -8.04
CA ILE A 162 2.70 -15.74 -8.31
C ILE A 162 2.61 -14.70 -7.20
N ARG A 163 2.66 -15.10 -5.92
CA ARG A 163 2.63 -14.16 -4.80
C ARG A 163 3.81 -13.17 -4.86
N HIS A 164 5.01 -13.65 -5.16
CA HIS A 164 6.19 -12.79 -5.31
C HIS A 164 6.08 -11.87 -6.55
N ILE A 165 5.52 -12.36 -7.66
CA ILE A 165 5.25 -11.53 -8.84
C ILE A 165 4.28 -10.39 -8.49
N LEU A 166 3.14 -10.72 -7.86
CA LEU A 166 2.15 -9.71 -7.45
C LEU A 166 2.77 -8.66 -6.55
N LYS A 167 3.59 -9.10 -5.57
CA LYS A 167 4.32 -8.19 -4.68
C LYS A 167 5.33 -7.32 -5.46
N ALA A 168 6.14 -7.90 -6.32
CA ALA A 168 7.15 -7.18 -7.09
C ALA A 168 6.55 -6.16 -8.06
N LEU A 169 5.38 -6.49 -8.66
CA LEU A 169 4.66 -5.61 -9.58
C LEU A 169 3.73 -4.60 -8.86
N GLY A 170 3.60 -4.69 -7.52
CA GLY A 170 2.70 -3.83 -6.75
C GLY A 170 1.21 -4.00 -7.11
N VAL A 171 0.79 -5.21 -7.52
CA VAL A 171 -0.58 -5.53 -7.94
C VAL A 171 -1.19 -6.61 -7.06
N HIS A 172 -2.54 -6.67 -6.99
CA HIS A 172 -3.25 -7.54 -6.04
C HIS A 172 -3.93 -8.75 -6.68
N SER A 173 -4.00 -8.79 -8.01
CA SER A 173 -4.62 -9.89 -8.72
C SER A 173 -3.80 -10.35 -9.91
N ARG A 174 -3.99 -11.63 -10.29
CA ARG A 174 -3.42 -12.18 -11.52
C ARG A 174 -3.82 -11.37 -12.75
N LEU A 175 -5.07 -10.89 -12.77
CA LEU A 175 -5.60 -10.12 -13.89
C LEU A 175 -4.87 -8.79 -14.02
N GLU A 176 -4.61 -8.10 -12.91
CA GLU A 176 -3.83 -6.86 -12.88
C GLU A 176 -2.39 -7.10 -13.34
N ALA A 177 -1.73 -8.17 -12.86
CA ALA A 177 -0.38 -8.52 -13.29
C ALA A 177 -0.29 -8.78 -14.80
N VAL A 178 -1.27 -9.52 -15.35
CA VAL A 178 -1.36 -9.79 -16.80
C VAL A 178 -1.67 -8.52 -17.58
N ALA A 179 -2.57 -7.67 -17.09
CA ALA A 179 -2.90 -6.40 -17.75
C ALA A 179 -1.68 -5.47 -17.80
N LEU A 180 -0.92 -5.38 -16.70
CA LEU A 180 0.32 -4.59 -16.62
C LEU A 180 1.36 -5.11 -17.63
N ALA A 181 1.65 -6.42 -17.62
CA ALA A 181 2.62 -7.03 -18.51
C ALA A 181 2.27 -6.82 -20.01
N ARG A 182 0.99 -6.96 -20.36
CA ARG A 182 0.50 -6.71 -21.73
C ARG A 182 0.60 -5.25 -22.13
N HIS A 183 0.30 -4.32 -21.23
CA HIS A 183 0.42 -2.89 -21.50
C HIS A 183 1.86 -2.51 -21.83
N GLU A 184 2.83 -3.01 -21.08
CA GLU A 184 4.25 -2.74 -21.31
C GLU A 184 4.77 -3.40 -22.58
N HIS A 185 4.36 -4.62 -22.90
CA HIS A 185 4.71 -5.28 -24.17
C HIS A 185 4.18 -4.50 -25.39
N LEU A 186 2.96 -3.92 -25.28
CA LEU A 186 2.38 -3.09 -26.35
C LEU A 186 3.09 -1.72 -26.45
N ALA A 187 3.49 -1.13 -25.33
CA ALA A 187 4.23 0.12 -25.30
C ALA A 187 5.65 -0.01 -25.88
N GLY A 188 6.32 -1.17 -25.64
CA GLY A 188 7.65 -1.46 -26.18
C GLY A 188 7.70 -1.77 -27.67
N VAL A 189 6.59 -2.21 -28.27
CA VAL A 189 6.50 -2.52 -29.72
C VAL A 189 6.28 -1.27 -30.58
N GLY A 190 5.96 -0.11 -29.97
CA GLY A 190 5.74 1.16 -30.69
C GLY A 190 6.95 2.10 -30.77
N ALA A 191 8.13 1.67 -30.35
CA ALA A 191 9.33 2.50 -30.23
C ALA A 191 10.45 2.15 -31.25
N ASP A 192 10.13 1.47 -32.35
CA ASP A 192 11.04 1.29 -33.53
C ASP A 192 10.57 2.09 -34.73
#